data_052f2b3b513b27769022f374d8787634
#
_entry.id   052f2b3b513b27769022f374d8787634
#
_cell.length_a   1.000
_cell.length_b   1.000
_cell.length_c   1.000
_cell.angle_alpha   90.00
_cell.angle_beta   90.00
_cell.angle_gamma   90.00
#
_symmetry.space_group_name_H-M   'P 1'
#
loop_
_entity.id
_entity.type
_entity.pdbx_description
1 polymer ?
#
loop_
_entity_poly.entity_id
_entity_poly.type
_entity_poly.pdbx_seq_one_letter_code
_entity_poly.pdbx_strand_id
1 'polypeptide(L)'
;MPGQISEPQLHYWLVLLVFVLAAQTFILLFWVNAPYGRFARDGWGPTIPARTAWVLFESPAVVVFAAVYFAGRFAWELAPLVLFAAWQFHYLVRTLVYPLRMRDTGRRIPAVI
;
A
#
# COMPACT_ATOMS: atom_id res chain seq x y z
N MET A 1 1.08 24.50 23.32
CA MET A 1 2.42 24.22 23.88
C MET A 1 3.45 24.44 22.78
N PRO A 2 4.56 25.11 23.07
CA PRO A 2 5.63 25.23 22.09
C PRO A 2 6.19 23.85 21.79
N GLY A 3 6.27 23.50 20.51
CA GLY A 3 6.79 22.21 20.04
C GLY A 3 5.76 21.19 19.58
N GLN A 4 4.46 21.48 19.65
CA GLN A 4 3.45 20.61 19.06
C GLN A 4 3.33 20.90 17.56
N ILE A 5 3.48 19.84 16.76
CA ILE A 5 3.25 19.91 15.31
C ILE A 5 1.75 20.09 15.07
N SER A 6 1.35 21.14 14.36
CA SER A 6 -0.04 21.32 13.97
C SER A 6 -0.47 20.30 12.91
N GLU A 7 -1.77 20.03 12.81
CA GLU A 7 -2.33 19.12 11.80
C GLU A 7 -1.90 19.49 10.36
N PRO A 8 -1.94 20.78 9.93
CA PRO A 8 -1.46 21.17 8.61
C PRO A 8 0.04 20.95 8.42
N GLN A 9 0.86 21.17 9.46
CA GLN A 9 2.30 20.88 9.39
C GLN A 9 2.59 19.39 9.28
N LEU A 10 1.87 18.55 10.02
CA LEU A 10 1.99 17.11 9.93
C LEU A 10 1.63 16.63 8.51
N HIS A 11 0.53 17.11 7.97
CA HIS A 11 0.12 16.79 6.59
C HIS A 11 1.21 17.18 5.58
N TYR A 12 1.73 18.39 5.69
CA TYR A 12 2.81 18.85 4.81
C TYR A 12 4.04 17.93 4.86
N TRP A 13 4.49 17.58 6.05
CA TRP A 13 5.65 16.71 6.22
C TRP A 13 5.41 15.29 5.72
N LEU A 14 4.21 14.75 5.91
CA LEU A 14 3.85 13.43 5.39
C LEU A 14 3.80 13.42 3.86
N VAL A 15 3.24 14.45 3.23
CA VAL A 15 3.23 14.59 1.76
C VAL A 15 4.65 14.70 1.23
N LEU A 16 5.50 15.53 1.85
CA LEU A 16 6.90 15.66 1.47
C LEU A 16 7.65 14.32 1.58
N LEU A 17 7.43 13.58 2.67
CA LEU A 17 8.02 12.26 2.87
C LEU A 17 7.63 11.29 1.74
N VAL A 18 6.35 11.26 1.38
CA VAL A 18 5.85 10.39 0.28
C VAL A 18 6.54 10.74 -1.04
N PHE A 19 6.69 12.02 -1.37
CA PHE A 19 7.39 12.44 -2.59
C PHE A 19 8.88 12.06 -2.56
N VAL A 20 9.55 12.21 -1.42
CA VAL A 20 10.97 11.81 -1.28
C VAL A 20 11.12 10.30 -1.46
N LEU A 21 10.28 9.50 -0.81
CA LEU A 21 10.31 8.04 -0.94
C LEU A 21 9.97 7.60 -2.37
N ALA A 22 9.01 8.24 -3.02
CA ALA A 22 8.65 7.95 -4.41
C ALA A 22 9.81 8.25 -5.36
N ALA A 23 10.47 9.39 -5.21
CA ALA A 23 11.63 9.77 -6.01
C ALA A 23 12.80 8.80 -5.79
N GLN A 24 13.08 8.44 -4.54
CA GLN A 24 14.11 7.46 -4.20
C GLN A 24 13.82 6.10 -4.82
N THR A 25 12.61 5.61 -4.70
CA THR A 25 12.18 4.32 -5.29
C THR A 25 12.30 4.37 -6.81
N PHE A 26 11.84 5.44 -7.43
CA PHE A 26 11.94 5.64 -8.87
C PHE A 26 13.39 5.56 -9.36
N ILE A 27 14.30 6.25 -8.68
CA ILE A 27 15.73 6.24 -9.01
C ILE A 27 16.31 4.83 -8.85
N LEU A 28 16.03 4.18 -7.72
CA LEU A 28 16.56 2.83 -7.45
C LEU A 28 16.10 1.80 -8.49
N LEU A 29 14.90 1.92 -9.03
CA LEU A 29 14.36 1.00 -10.02
C LEU A 29 15.09 1.03 -11.38
N PHE A 30 15.93 2.04 -11.64
CA PHE A 30 16.81 2.01 -12.81
C PHE A 30 17.92 0.97 -12.70
N TRP A 31 18.32 0.60 -11.49
CA TRP A 31 19.41 -0.35 -11.24
C TRP A 31 18.96 -1.64 -10.58
N VAL A 32 17.90 -1.60 -9.79
CA VAL A 32 17.43 -2.76 -9.02
C VAL A 32 15.97 -3.03 -9.33
N ASN A 33 15.69 -4.21 -9.86
CA ASN A 33 14.31 -4.66 -10.04
C ASN A 33 13.76 -5.24 -8.75
N ALA A 34 12.51 -4.92 -8.41
CA ALA A 34 11.84 -5.54 -7.28
C ALA A 34 11.73 -7.07 -7.47
N PRO A 35 12.06 -7.87 -6.45
CA PRO A 35 12.23 -9.33 -6.59
C PRO A 35 10.89 -10.08 -6.55
N TYR A 36 9.96 -9.74 -7.43
CA TYR A 36 8.68 -10.45 -7.55
C TYR A 36 8.25 -10.58 -9.02
N GLY A 37 7.25 -11.42 -9.26
CA GLY A 37 6.78 -11.70 -10.61
C GLY A 37 7.89 -12.28 -11.48
N ARG A 38 8.08 -11.73 -12.69
CA ARG A 38 9.15 -12.16 -13.61
C ARG A 38 10.56 -11.86 -13.12
N PHE A 39 10.70 -10.97 -12.13
CA PHE A 39 12.00 -10.62 -11.52
C PHE A 39 12.25 -11.35 -10.20
N ALA A 40 11.45 -12.37 -9.87
CA ALA A 40 11.62 -13.15 -8.66
C ALA A 40 13.02 -13.80 -8.61
N ARG A 41 13.70 -13.66 -7.49
CA ARG A 41 15.06 -14.19 -7.26
C ARG A 41 15.33 -14.35 -5.77
N ASP A 42 16.28 -15.19 -5.45
CA ASP A 42 16.74 -15.44 -4.08
C ASP A 42 17.61 -14.30 -3.54
N GLY A 43 17.86 -14.32 -2.22
CA GLY A 43 18.76 -13.39 -1.56
C GLY A 43 18.11 -12.15 -0.93
N TRP A 44 16.78 -12.11 -0.89
CA TRP A 44 16.01 -10.99 -0.32
C TRP A 44 15.38 -11.32 1.05
N GLY A 45 15.91 -12.33 1.74
CA GLY A 45 15.46 -12.73 3.06
C GLY A 45 14.25 -13.67 3.06
N PRO A 46 13.51 -13.75 4.16
CA PRO A 46 12.36 -14.65 4.28
C PRO A 46 11.30 -14.39 3.21
N THR A 47 10.71 -15.46 2.72
CA THR A 47 9.65 -15.40 1.70
C THR A 47 8.33 -15.90 2.26
N ILE A 48 7.24 -15.44 1.67
CA ILE A 48 5.88 -15.89 1.97
C ILE A 48 5.19 -16.33 0.66
N PRO A 49 4.20 -17.24 0.73
CA PRO A 49 3.45 -17.62 -0.46
C PRO A 49 2.85 -16.40 -1.14
N ALA A 50 2.88 -16.34 -2.47
CA ALA A 50 2.45 -15.17 -3.24
C ALA A 50 1.00 -14.76 -2.93
N ARG A 51 0.10 -15.73 -2.80
CA ARG A 51 -1.31 -15.46 -2.43
C ARG A 51 -1.43 -14.77 -1.08
N THR A 52 -0.74 -15.29 -0.06
CA THR A 52 -0.70 -14.69 1.28
C THR A 52 -0.05 -13.31 1.25
N ALA A 53 1.02 -13.14 0.47
CA ALA A 53 1.70 -11.86 0.30
C ALA A 53 0.76 -10.79 -0.26
N TRP A 54 -0.02 -11.11 -1.30
CA TRP A 54 -0.99 -10.17 -1.87
C TRP A 54 -2.02 -9.72 -0.84
N VAL A 55 -2.57 -10.65 -0.06
CA VAL A 55 -3.52 -10.32 1.00
C VAL A 55 -2.87 -9.42 2.06
N LEU A 56 -1.69 -9.77 2.54
CA LEU A 56 -1.00 -9.01 3.59
C LEU A 56 -0.54 -7.62 3.13
N PHE A 57 -0.03 -7.49 1.91
CA PHE A 57 0.52 -6.23 1.43
C PHE A 57 -0.55 -5.23 0.99
N GLU A 58 -1.69 -5.73 0.50
CA GLU A 58 -2.78 -4.87 0.04
C GLU A 58 -3.82 -4.57 1.13
N SER A 59 -3.92 -5.41 2.17
CA SER A 59 -4.92 -5.23 3.23
C SER A 59 -4.77 -3.90 4.00
N PRO A 60 -3.58 -3.34 4.27
CA PRO A 60 -3.47 -2.02 4.89
C PRO A 60 -4.15 -0.92 4.09
N ALA A 61 -4.14 -0.98 2.76
CA ALA A 61 -4.84 -0.02 1.92
C ALA A 61 -6.35 -0.03 2.13
N VAL A 62 -6.93 -1.18 2.51
CA VAL A 62 -8.34 -1.30 2.85
C VAL A 62 -8.61 -0.86 4.29
N VAL A 63 -7.89 -1.45 5.25
CA VAL A 63 -8.20 -1.31 6.68
C VAL A 63 -7.75 0.04 7.22
N VAL A 64 -6.50 0.40 7.02
CA VAL A 64 -5.93 1.67 7.53
C VAL A 64 -6.57 2.85 6.84
N PHE A 65 -6.76 2.78 5.53
CA PHE A 65 -7.41 3.86 4.80
C PHE A 65 -8.84 4.09 5.28
N ALA A 66 -9.62 3.03 5.51
CA ALA A 66 -10.98 3.14 6.05
C ALA A 66 -10.99 3.77 7.44
N ALA A 67 -10.08 3.34 8.32
CA ALA A 67 -9.99 3.88 9.67
C ALA A 67 -9.67 5.38 9.67
N VAL A 68 -8.70 5.80 8.87
CA VAL A 68 -8.31 7.21 8.74
C VAL A 68 -9.42 8.03 8.07
N TYR A 69 -10.06 7.49 7.04
CA TYR A 69 -11.16 8.15 6.34
C TYR A 69 -12.31 8.48 7.29
N PHE A 70 -12.79 7.50 8.06
CA PHE A 70 -13.91 7.71 8.99
C PHE A 70 -13.53 8.53 10.22
N ALA A 71 -12.27 8.72 10.52
CA ALA A 71 -11.82 9.68 11.52
C ALA A 71 -11.87 11.13 11.03
N GLY A 72 -11.98 11.35 9.73
CA GLY A 72 -12.07 12.69 9.13
C GLY A 72 -13.46 13.31 9.22
N ARG A 73 -13.52 14.64 9.23
CA ARG A 73 -14.78 15.38 9.33
C ARG A 73 -15.67 15.34 8.08
N PHE A 74 -15.10 15.03 6.92
CA PHE A 74 -15.80 15.03 5.63
C PHE A 74 -16.25 13.66 5.17
N ALA A 75 -16.17 12.64 6.05
CA ALA A 75 -16.43 11.24 5.71
C ALA A 75 -17.82 10.99 5.11
N TRP A 76 -18.82 11.77 5.50
CA TRP A 76 -20.20 11.57 5.06
C TRP A 76 -20.65 12.53 3.96
N GLU A 77 -19.73 13.32 3.42
CA GLU A 77 -20.02 14.14 2.24
C GLU A 77 -19.98 13.29 0.96
N LEU A 78 -20.79 13.66 -0.03
CA LEU A 78 -21.01 12.85 -1.24
C LEU A 78 -19.73 12.63 -2.04
N ALA A 79 -18.98 13.67 -2.36
CA ALA A 79 -17.78 13.54 -3.19
C ALA A 79 -16.68 12.70 -2.53
N PRO A 80 -16.29 12.95 -1.26
CA PRO A 80 -15.36 12.08 -0.55
C PRO A 80 -15.86 10.64 -0.44
N LEU A 81 -17.17 10.45 -0.20
CA LEU A 81 -17.75 9.11 -0.05
C LEU A 81 -17.68 8.31 -1.36
N VAL A 82 -17.94 8.93 -2.50
CA VAL A 82 -17.82 8.28 -3.82
C VAL A 82 -16.37 7.88 -4.10
N LEU A 83 -15.42 8.76 -3.82
CA LEU A 83 -13.99 8.46 -3.98
C LEU A 83 -13.53 7.34 -3.04
N PHE A 84 -14.00 7.36 -1.80
CA PHE A 84 -13.75 6.30 -0.84
C PHE A 84 -14.30 4.95 -1.32
N ALA A 85 -15.52 4.92 -1.80
CA ALA A 85 -16.14 3.71 -2.34
C ALA A 85 -15.35 3.15 -3.53
N ALA A 86 -14.89 4.01 -4.44
CA ALA A 86 -14.05 3.60 -5.57
C ALA A 86 -12.71 3.01 -5.11
N TRP A 87 -12.05 3.67 -4.14
CA TRP A 87 -10.80 3.17 -3.54
C TRP A 87 -10.98 1.80 -2.89
N GLN A 88 -12.00 1.68 -2.03
CA GLN A 88 -12.28 0.41 -1.34
C GLN A 88 -12.62 -0.72 -2.31
N PHE A 89 -13.42 -0.45 -3.32
CA PHE A 89 -13.73 -1.44 -4.35
C PHE A 89 -12.47 -1.92 -5.05
N HIS A 90 -11.60 -1.01 -5.47
CA HIS A 90 -10.34 -1.35 -6.13
C HIS A 90 -9.45 -2.24 -5.24
N TYR A 91 -9.21 -1.83 -4.00
CA TYR A 91 -8.32 -2.56 -3.10
C TYR A 91 -8.94 -3.84 -2.52
N LEU A 92 -10.26 -3.91 -2.35
CA LEU A 92 -10.92 -5.17 -1.99
C LEU A 92 -10.76 -6.21 -3.09
N VAL A 93 -10.88 -5.81 -4.35
CA VAL A 93 -10.61 -6.71 -5.48
C VAL A 93 -9.15 -7.19 -5.46
N ARG A 94 -8.20 -6.29 -5.25
CA ARG A 94 -6.77 -6.64 -5.19
C ARG A 94 -6.42 -7.50 -3.99
N THR A 95 -7.06 -7.27 -2.85
CA THR A 95 -6.76 -7.96 -1.59
C THR A 95 -7.38 -9.35 -1.51
N LEU A 96 -8.60 -9.52 -2.00
CA LEU A 96 -9.39 -10.73 -1.84
C LEU A 96 -9.65 -11.47 -3.15
N VAL A 97 -10.18 -10.79 -4.15
CA VAL A 97 -10.60 -11.45 -5.39
C VAL A 97 -9.40 -11.92 -6.21
N TYR A 98 -8.42 -11.05 -6.39
CA TYR A 98 -7.23 -11.37 -7.17
C TYR A 98 -6.43 -12.53 -6.55
N PRO A 99 -6.07 -12.51 -5.24
CA PRO A 99 -5.36 -13.62 -4.64
C PRO A 99 -6.12 -14.95 -4.68
N LEU A 100 -7.44 -14.92 -4.50
CA LEU A 100 -8.26 -16.14 -4.56
C LEU A 100 -8.35 -16.73 -5.96
N ARG A 101 -8.22 -15.88 -6.98
CA ARG A 101 -8.25 -16.30 -8.39
C ARG A 101 -6.89 -16.65 -8.97
N MET A 102 -5.80 -16.24 -8.32
CA MET A 102 -4.47 -16.58 -8.84
C MET A 102 -4.19 -18.07 -8.69
N ARG A 103 -3.49 -18.62 -9.69
CA ARG A 103 -3.06 -20.01 -9.65
C ARG A 103 -2.03 -20.21 -8.55
N ASP A 104 -2.19 -21.24 -7.75
CA ASP A 104 -1.18 -21.65 -6.79
C ASP A 104 -0.06 -22.38 -7.53
N THR A 105 0.99 -21.64 -7.89
CA THR A 105 2.16 -22.17 -8.61
C THR A 105 3.35 -22.45 -7.68
N GLY A 106 3.15 -22.36 -6.36
CA GLY A 106 4.24 -22.44 -5.38
C GLY A 106 5.15 -21.21 -5.36
N ARG A 107 4.78 -20.13 -6.05
CA ARG A 107 5.55 -18.88 -6.05
C ARG A 107 5.55 -18.24 -4.67
N ARG A 108 6.70 -17.68 -4.31
CA ARG A 108 6.90 -16.99 -3.05
C ARG A 108 7.43 -15.58 -3.30
N ILE A 109 7.08 -14.68 -2.41
CA ILE A 109 7.48 -13.26 -2.49
C ILE A 109 8.26 -12.92 -1.21
N PRO A 110 9.41 -12.20 -1.31
CA PRO A 110 10.11 -11.71 -0.13
C PRO A 110 9.21 -10.83 0.73
N ALA A 111 9.27 -11.03 2.05
CA ALA A 111 8.46 -10.28 3.00
C ALA A 111 8.84 -8.80 3.12
N VAL A 112 10.00 -8.41 2.56
CA VAL A 112 10.57 -7.04 2.65
C VAL A 112 10.13 -6.10 1.53
N ILE A 113 9.33 -6.55 0.56
CA ILE A 113 8.86 -5.71 -0.56
C ILE A 113 7.44 -5.21 -0.36
#